data_005f666c88b71267cfadd7062ee59d95
#
_entry.id   005f666c88b71267cfadd7062ee59d95
#
_cell.length_a   1.000
_cell.length_b   1.000
_cell.length_c   1.000
_cell.angle_alpha   90.00
_cell.angle_beta   90.00
_cell.angle_gamma   90.00
#
_symmetry.space_group_name_H-M   'P 1'
#
loop_
_entity.id
_entity.type
_entity.pdbx_description
1 polymer ?
#
loop_
_entity_poly.entity_id
_entity_poly.type
_entity_poly.pdbx_seq_one_letter_code
_entity_poly.pdbx_strand_id
1 'polypeptide(L)'
;MDFITAQNRAQELTKQLEYHNNLYYNLDEPEISDYDYDMLMRELENIEKEFPSLKSPMSPTNRVGGNAGEKFSPVTHEVVMESLHDSFSHEELREFDARVRETVPNVRYVVEPKFDGLSVSCEYENGVFVRGSTRGDGSVGEDVTENLMTIKSLPKRIPNAPEYLEVRGEVYMSFNSFDALTRRQEENEEKTFKNPRNAAAGSLRQKNAKITAQRSLDIFVFNIQQIRGMTIESHIQGLDYLTELGFPTAFYSVYDNVDEVIEEIERIGNMRGKLDYAIDGAVVKVDSFASRRLLGSTAKYPKWAEAYKYPPEEKPTKLLNIEINVGRTGVLTPVGNFEPVLLAGTCLLYTSDAADEL
;
A
#
# COMPACT_ATOMS: atom_id res chain seq x y z
N MET A 1 -17.45 15.37 -21.96
CA MET A 1 -18.22 16.13 -20.92
C MET A 1 -18.11 17.61 -21.27
N ASP A 2 -19.11 18.48 -20.97
CA ASP A 2 -18.90 19.92 -21.11
C ASP A 2 -18.08 20.49 -19.95
N PHE A 3 -17.46 21.67 -20.17
CA PHE A 3 -16.51 22.25 -19.21
C PHE A 3 -17.13 22.57 -17.83
N ILE A 4 -18.38 23.03 -17.78
CA ILE A 4 -19.05 23.39 -16.52
C ILE A 4 -19.33 22.13 -15.70
N THR A 5 -19.81 21.08 -16.35
CA THR A 5 -20.04 19.77 -15.72
C THR A 5 -18.73 19.17 -15.23
N ALA A 6 -17.66 19.22 -16.05
CA ALA A 6 -16.32 18.77 -15.66
C ALA A 6 -15.78 19.54 -14.45
N GLN A 7 -15.95 20.86 -14.41
CA GLN A 7 -15.50 21.70 -13.30
C GLN A 7 -16.23 21.35 -11.99
N ASN A 8 -17.55 21.20 -12.03
CA ASN A 8 -18.33 20.83 -10.85
C ASN A 8 -17.94 19.44 -10.33
N ARG A 9 -17.78 18.46 -11.25
CA ARG A 9 -17.38 17.10 -10.88
C ARG A 9 -15.97 17.04 -10.31
N ALA A 10 -15.01 17.77 -10.88
CA ALA A 10 -13.66 17.86 -10.34
C ALA A 10 -13.62 18.45 -8.93
N GLN A 11 -14.44 19.48 -8.65
CA GLN A 11 -14.54 20.06 -7.31
C GLN A 11 -15.17 19.09 -6.29
N GLU A 12 -16.18 18.33 -6.71
CA GLU A 12 -16.82 17.31 -5.88
C GLU A 12 -15.81 16.18 -5.56
N LEU A 13 -15.14 15.62 -6.57
CA LEU A 13 -14.14 14.59 -6.43
C LEU A 13 -12.97 15.02 -5.53
N THR A 14 -12.50 16.26 -5.69
CA THR A 14 -11.44 16.81 -4.82
C THR A 14 -11.86 16.76 -3.34
N LYS A 15 -13.08 17.19 -3.02
CA LYS A 15 -13.60 17.16 -1.64
C LYS A 15 -13.76 15.73 -1.10
N GLN A 16 -14.29 14.83 -1.92
CA GLN A 16 -14.44 13.42 -1.54
C GLN A 16 -13.08 12.79 -1.28
N LEU A 17 -12.12 12.99 -2.17
CA LEU A 17 -10.77 12.45 -2.03
C LEU A 17 -10.03 13.03 -0.82
N GLU A 18 -10.16 14.32 -0.52
CA GLU A 18 -9.58 14.93 0.68
C GLU A 18 -10.21 14.37 1.96
N TYR A 19 -11.52 14.16 1.97
CA TYR A 19 -12.24 13.55 3.09
C TYR A 19 -11.78 12.12 3.35
N HIS A 20 -11.81 11.26 2.32
CA HIS A 20 -11.41 9.85 2.44
C HIS A 20 -9.91 9.70 2.71
N ASN A 21 -9.08 10.58 2.17
CA ASN A 21 -7.65 10.65 2.47
C ASN A 21 -7.40 10.87 3.97
N ASN A 22 -8.15 11.82 4.57
CA ASN A 22 -8.04 12.07 6.01
C ASN A 22 -8.49 10.87 6.85
N LEU A 23 -9.59 10.22 6.50
CA LEU A 23 -10.06 9.01 7.18
C LEU A 23 -9.05 7.87 7.09
N TYR A 24 -8.48 7.68 5.89
CA TYR A 24 -7.58 6.59 5.60
C TYR A 24 -6.20 6.75 6.26
N TYR A 25 -5.53 7.89 6.01
CA TYR A 25 -4.13 8.09 6.45
C TYR A 25 -3.99 8.66 7.86
N ASN A 26 -4.96 9.44 8.34
CA ASN A 26 -4.84 10.13 9.62
C ASN A 26 -5.65 9.46 10.74
N LEU A 27 -6.81 8.90 10.42
CA LEU A 27 -7.72 8.34 11.42
C LEU A 27 -7.73 6.80 11.44
N ASP A 28 -7.14 6.12 10.43
CA ASP A 28 -7.17 4.66 10.26
C ASP A 28 -8.61 4.09 10.25
N GLU A 29 -9.60 4.90 9.79
CA GLU A 29 -11.03 4.57 9.75
C GLU A 29 -11.62 4.77 8.33
N PRO A 30 -11.14 4.05 7.28
CA PRO A 30 -11.67 4.19 5.93
C PRO A 30 -13.17 3.83 5.89
N GLU A 31 -13.94 4.62 5.16
CA GLU A 31 -15.37 4.38 4.91
C GLU A 31 -15.60 3.66 3.58
N ILE A 32 -14.72 3.87 2.60
CA ILE A 32 -14.73 3.21 1.29
C ILE A 32 -13.56 2.24 1.15
N SER A 33 -13.63 1.35 0.15
CA SER A 33 -12.53 0.45 -0.17
C SER A 33 -11.36 1.21 -0.82
N ASP A 34 -10.16 0.61 -0.80
CA ASP A 34 -9.00 1.16 -1.50
C ASP A 34 -9.27 1.27 -3.00
N TYR A 35 -9.99 0.29 -3.56
CA TYR A 35 -10.38 0.30 -4.96
C TYR A 35 -11.31 1.47 -5.29
N ASP A 36 -12.33 1.74 -4.49
CA ASP A 36 -13.24 2.87 -4.70
C ASP A 36 -12.49 4.20 -4.62
N TYR A 37 -11.57 4.33 -3.65
CA TYR A 37 -10.70 5.50 -3.55
C TYR A 37 -9.84 5.69 -4.81
N ASP A 38 -9.22 4.61 -5.30
CA ASP A 38 -8.40 4.63 -6.51
C ASP A 38 -9.25 4.99 -7.75
N MET A 39 -10.50 4.52 -7.83
CA MET A 39 -11.43 4.87 -8.92
C MET A 39 -11.85 6.34 -8.89
N LEU A 40 -12.11 6.93 -7.71
CA LEU A 40 -12.36 8.37 -7.57
C LEU A 40 -11.14 9.20 -8.00
N MET A 41 -9.95 8.77 -7.61
CA MET A 41 -8.69 9.41 -8.00
C MET A 41 -8.51 9.38 -9.52
N ARG A 42 -8.75 8.23 -10.14
CA ARG A 42 -8.67 8.02 -11.59
C ARG A 42 -9.68 8.88 -12.35
N GLU A 43 -10.90 9.00 -11.85
CA GLU A 43 -11.91 9.87 -12.46
C GLU A 43 -11.43 11.33 -12.49
N LEU A 44 -10.86 11.82 -11.37
CA LEU A 44 -10.29 13.16 -11.30
C LEU A 44 -9.11 13.35 -12.26
N GLU A 45 -8.18 12.37 -12.33
CA GLU A 45 -7.04 12.40 -13.27
C GLU A 45 -7.49 12.49 -14.73
N ASN A 46 -8.53 11.74 -15.11
CA ASN A 46 -9.11 11.78 -16.47
C ASN A 46 -9.74 13.15 -16.79
N ILE A 47 -10.46 13.73 -15.84
CA ILE A 47 -11.03 15.09 -16.02
C ILE A 47 -9.92 16.12 -16.17
N GLU A 48 -8.87 16.07 -15.35
CA GLU A 48 -7.73 16.98 -15.43
C GLU A 48 -6.91 16.80 -16.71
N LYS A 49 -6.87 15.59 -17.29
CA LYS A 49 -6.25 15.30 -18.57
C LYS A 49 -7.05 15.87 -19.74
N GLU A 50 -8.39 15.74 -19.71
CA GLU A 50 -9.30 16.28 -20.73
C GLU A 50 -9.38 17.81 -20.65
N PHE A 51 -9.34 18.38 -19.42
CA PHE A 51 -9.43 19.81 -19.15
C PHE A 51 -8.25 20.31 -18.29
N PRO A 52 -7.06 20.50 -18.88
CA PRO A 52 -5.85 20.85 -18.10
C PRO A 52 -5.96 22.14 -17.28
N SER A 53 -6.85 23.06 -17.66
CA SER A 53 -7.12 24.30 -16.91
C SER A 53 -7.82 24.07 -15.56
N LEU A 54 -8.40 22.90 -15.32
CA LEU A 54 -9.01 22.51 -14.05
C LEU A 54 -7.98 21.95 -13.06
N LYS A 55 -6.80 21.54 -13.55
CA LYS A 55 -5.76 21.00 -12.71
C LYS A 55 -5.14 22.07 -11.80
N SER A 56 -5.41 21.95 -10.50
CA SER A 56 -4.82 22.80 -9.49
C SER A 56 -3.47 22.26 -9.01
N PRO A 57 -2.48 23.12 -8.65
CA PRO A 57 -1.28 22.66 -7.93
C PRO A 57 -1.61 21.92 -6.61
N MET A 58 -2.77 22.22 -6.02
CA MET A 58 -3.25 21.61 -4.77
C MET A 58 -4.11 20.36 -5.01
N SER A 59 -4.30 19.92 -6.25
CA SER A 59 -5.09 18.73 -6.56
C SER A 59 -4.54 17.49 -5.84
N PRO A 60 -5.42 16.60 -5.32
CA PRO A 60 -5.03 15.29 -4.80
C PRO A 60 -4.20 14.46 -5.80
N THR A 61 -4.39 14.67 -7.10
CA THR A 61 -3.63 13.98 -8.15
C THR A 61 -2.14 14.36 -8.16
N ASN A 62 -1.75 15.48 -7.56
CA ASN A 62 -0.36 15.97 -7.49
C ASN A 62 0.33 15.66 -6.14
N ARG A 63 -0.40 15.12 -5.16
CA ARG A 63 0.12 14.92 -3.81
C ARG A 63 0.10 13.43 -3.43
N VAL A 64 1.08 13.00 -2.65
CA VAL A 64 1.03 11.74 -1.92
C VAL A 64 0.07 11.92 -0.75
N GLY A 65 -0.83 10.97 -0.54
CA GLY A 65 -1.77 11.02 0.58
C GLY A 65 -1.07 10.81 1.92
N GLY A 66 -1.59 11.43 2.96
CA GLY A 66 -1.09 11.35 4.34
C GLY A 66 -0.47 12.66 4.82
N ASN A 67 -0.58 12.92 6.11
CA ASN A 67 0.15 13.96 6.83
C ASN A 67 0.85 13.31 8.02
N ALA A 68 2.00 13.83 8.44
CA ALA A 68 2.58 13.47 9.72
C ALA A 68 1.58 13.90 10.82
N GLY A 69 1.10 12.93 11.60
CA GLY A 69 0.15 13.21 12.68
C GLY A 69 0.84 13.93 13.85
N GLU A 70 0.06 14.59 14.70
CA GLU A 70 0.59 15.26 15.89
C GLU A 70 1.04 14.29 17.01
N LYS A 71 0.85 12.96 16.83
CA LYS A 71 1.10 11.94 17.85
C LYS A 71 2.57 11.58 18.03
N PHE A 72 3.37 11.72 16.98
CA PHE A 72 4.77 11.32 16.89
C PHE A 72 5.63 12.48 16.40
N SER A 73 6.93 12.43 16.70
CA SER A 73 7.87 13.41 16.17
C SER A 73 7.95 13.32 14.64
N PRO A 74 7.93 14.43 13.92
CA PRO A 74 8.09 14.40 12.47
C PRO A 74 9.51 14.00 12.07
N VAL A 75 9.63 13.22 10.99
CA VAL A 75 10.90 12.85 10.36
C VAL A 75 10.86 13.29 8.91
N THR A 76 11.78 14.18 8.53
CA THR A 76 11.96 14.56 7.12
C THR A 76 12.80 13.51 6.41
N HIS A 77 12.26 12.96 5.31
CA HIS A 77 12.98 12.00 4.48
C HIS A 77 14.05 12.70 3.64
N GLU A 78 15.28 12.18 3.67
CA GLU A 78 16.36 12.70 2.82
C GLU A 78 16.08 12.39 1.34
N VAL A 79 15.52 11.21 1.07
CA VAL A 79 15.00 10.82 -0.24
C VAL A 79 13.49 10.66 -0.16
N VAL A 80 12.77 11.39 -1.02
CA VAL A 80 11.29 11.36 -1.04
C VAL A 80 10.78 9.94 -1.23
N MET A 81 9.82 9.54 -0.42
CA MET A 81 9.13 8.26 -0.52
C MET A 81 7.98 8.35 -1.52
N GLU A 82 8.30 8.28 -2.81
CA GLU A 82 7.33 8.38 -3.90
C GLU A 82 6.24 7.31 -3.80
N SER A 83 5.05 7.64 -4.29
CA SER A 83 3.98 6.67 -4.57
C SER A 83 4.26 5.93 -5.88
N LEU A 84 3.39 5.01 -6.27
CA LEU A 84 3.42 4.38 -7.58
C LEU A 84 2.24 4.87 -8.41
N HIS A 85 2.39 4.80 -9.72
CA HIS A 85 1.26 4.94 -10.63
C HIS A 85 0.51 3.61 -10.68
N ASP A 86 -0.82 3.65 -10.65
CA ASP A 86 -1.65 2.45 -10.64
C ASP A 86 -2.19 2.14 -12.03
N SER A 87 -2.08 0.87 -12.45
CA SER A 87 -2.69 0.28 -13.64
C SER A 87 -3.73 -0.75 -13.24
N PHE A 88 -4.84 -0.82 -14.00
CA PHE A 88 -5.98 -1.70 -13.73
C PHE A 88 -6.29 -2.65 -14.89
N SER A 89 -5.51 -2.59 -15.97
CA SER A 89 -5.67 -3.47 -17.14
C SER A 89 -4.32 -3.85 -17.74
N HIS A 90 -4.32 -4.95 -18.49
CA HIS A 90 -3.15 -5.39 -19.24
C HIS A 90 -2.74 -4.40 -20.34
N GLU A 91 -3.70 -3.68 -20.90
CA GLU A 91 -3.46 -2.63 -21.90
C GLU A 91 -2.64 -1.49 -21.30
N GLU A 92 -2.97 -1.05 -20.08
CA GLU A 92 -2.22 0.00 -19.37
C GLU A 92 -0.79 -0.44 -19.05
N LEU A 93 -0.56 -1.72 -18.72
CA LEU A 93 0.79 -2.27 -18.56
C LEU A 93 1.59 -2.27 -19.88
N ARG A 94 0.94 -2.59 -21.01
CA ARG A 94 1.59 -2.49 -22.34
C ARG A 94 1.90 -1.05 -22.71
N GLU A 95 1.05 -0.10 -22.34
CA GLU A 95 1.34 1.33 -22.51
C GLU A 95 2.52 1.78 -21.63
N PHE A 96 2.60 1.28 -20.38
CA PHE A 96 3.76 1.51 -19.52
C PHE A 96 5.04 0.97 -20.16
N ASP A 97 5.05 -0.29 -20.62
CA ASP A 97 6.19 -0.90 -21.31
C ASP A 97 6.59 -0.10 -22.56
N ALA A 98 5.63 0.32 -23.39
CA ALA A 98 5.88 1.14 -24.57
C ALA A 98 6.60 2.46 -24.21
N ARG A 99 6.08 3.18 -23.18
CA ARG A 99 6.72 4.43 -22.69
C ARG A 99 8.13 4.20 -22.15
N VAL A 100 8.36 3.11 -21.44
CA VAL A 100 9.69 2.76 -20.92
C VAL A 100 10.65 2.46 -22.07
N ARG A 101 10.22 1.68 -23.07
CA ARG A 101 11.05 1.27 -24.23
C ARG A 101 11.41 2.40 -25.17
N GLU A 102 10.65 3.50 -25.20
CA GLU A 102 11.07 4.71 -25.92
C GLU A 102 12.43 5.24 -25.43
N THR A 103 12.71 5.09 -24.11
CA THR A 103 13.96 5.56 -23.49
C THR A 103 14.96 4.41 -23.28
N VAL A 104 14.47 3.21 -22.96
CA VAL A 104 15.26 2.02 -22.60
C VAL A 104 14.79 0.82 -23.44
N PRO A 105 15.22 0.69 -24.71
CA PRO A 105 14.73 -0.35 -25.63
C PRO A 105 14.92 -1.79 -25.11
N ASN A 106 16.04 -2.06 -24.41
CA ASN A 106 16.38 -3.37 -23.85
C ASN A 106 16.13 -3.38 -22.33
N VAL A 107 14.92 -3.07 -21.93
CA VAL A 107 14.52 -3.06 -20.51
C VAL A 107 14.36 -4.48 -19.97
N ARG A 108 14.74 -4.65 -18.70
CA ARG A 108 14.44 -5.82 -17.89
C ARG A 108 13.62 -5.38 -16.69
N TYR A 109 12.55 -6.11 -16.41
CA TYR A 109 11.61 -5.84 -15.32
C TYR A 109 11.78 -6.84 -14.20
N VAL A 110 11.58 -6.36 -12.97
CA VAL A 110 11.39 -7.16 -11.77
C VAL A 110 9.93 -7.04 -11.36
N VAL A 111 9.27 -8.17 -11.16
CA VAL A 111 7.87 -8.26 -10.73
C VAL A 111 7.81 -8.80 -9.31
N GLU A 112 7.16 -8.07 -8.43
CA GLU A 112 7.04 -8.36 -7.00
C GLU A 112 5.58 -8.31 -6.55
N PRO A 113 5.17 -9.05 -5.49
CA PRO A 113 3.87 -8.83 -4.86
C PRO A 113 3.77 -7.41 -4.31
N LYS A 114 2.60 -6.78 -4.44
CA LYS A 114 2.28 -5.53 -3.78
C LYS A 114 1.63 -5.82 -2.43
N PHE A 115 2.40 -5.62 -1.37
CA PHE A 115 1.93 -5.86 -0.01
C PHE A 115 0.91 -4.81 0.41
N ASP A 116 -0.11 -5.24 1.12
CA ASP A 116 -1.13 -4.38 1.69
C ASP A 116 -0.86 -4.14 3.18
N GLY A 117 -0.17 -3.04 3.46
CA GLY A 117 0.32 -2.69 4.80
C GLY A 117 0.57 -1.21 4.99
N LEU A 118 1.59 -0.87 5.77
CA LEU A 118 2.05 0.49 6.01
C LEU A 118 3.52 0.65 5.61
N SER A 119 3.78 1.55 4.68
CA SER A 119 5.12 1.81 4.16
C SER A 119 5.98 2.55 5.18
N VAL A 120 7.20 2.04 5.38
CA VAL A 120 8.17 2.59 6.32
C VAL A 120 9.56 2.72 5.70
N SER A 121 10.35 3.67 6.21
CA SER A 121 11.79 3.77 6.04
C SER A 121 12.48 3.27 7.31
N CYS A 122 13.57 2.51 7.15
CA CYS A 122 14.40 2.00 8.23
C CYS A 122 15.86 2.37 7.96
N GLU A 123 16.46 3.14 8.87
CA GLU A 123 17.81 3.66 8.75
C GLU A 123 18.77 2.93 9.67
N TYR A 124 19.93 2.60 9.12
CA TYR A 124 21.02 1.90 9.80
C TYR A 124 22.31 2.68 9.66
N GLU A 125 23.02 2.86 10.77
CA GLU A 125 24.38 3.39 10.82
C GLU A 125 25.34 2.32 11.33
N ASN A 126 26.37 2.03 10.55
CA ASN A 126 27.34 0.98 10.87
C ASN A 126 26.68 -0.34 11.30
N GLY A 127 25.60 -0.71 10.64
CA GLY A 127 24.82 -1.92 10.88
C GLY A 127 23.90 -1.89 12.10
N VAL A 128 23.77 -0.76 12.79
CA VAL A 128 22.83 -0.60 13.89
C VAL A 128 21.58 0.12 13.41
N PHE A 129 20.39 -0.43 13.67
CA PHE A 129 19.13 0.26 13.43
C PHE A 129 19.02 1.51 14.32
N VAL A 130 18.95 2.68 13.72
CA VAL A 130 18.97 3.97 14.43
C VAL A 130 17.65 4.71 14.37
N ARG A 131 16.90 4.60 13.27
CA ARG A 131 15.64 5.28 13.10
C ARG A 131 14.71 4.53 12.16
N GLY A 132 13.41 4.61 12.46
CA GLY A 132 12.37 4.16 11.56
C GLY A 132 11.22 5.14 11.52
N SER A 133 10.71 5.40 10.32
CA SER A 133 9.64 6.37 10.10
C SER A 133 8.60 5.87 9.11
N THR A 134 7.37 6.33 9.26
CA THR A 134 6.32 6.10 8.26
C THR A 134 6.58 6.94 7.02
N ARG A 135 5.95 6.56 5.89
CA ARG A 135 6.03 7.35 4.67
C ARG A 135 5.50 8.79 4.85
N GLY A 136 4.40 8.95 5.60
CA GLY A 136 3.69 10.22 5.70
C GLY A 136 3.22 10.71 4.34
N ASP A 137 3.47 11.99 4.04
CA ASP A 137 3.18 12.61 2.74
C ASP A 137 4.28 12.37 1.68
N GLY A 138 5.24 11.51 1.99
CA GLY A 138 6.41 11.21 1.17
C GLY A 138 7.62 12.07 1.47
N SER A 139 7.45 13.28 1.99
CA SER A 139 8.54 14.20 2.41
C SER A 139 8.74 14.18 3.92
N VAL A 140 7.65 14.09 4.69
CA VAL A 140 7.66 14.06 6.15
C VAL A 140 6.80 12.91 6.64
N GLY A 141 7.40 12.02 7.44
CA GLY A 141 6.74 10.91 8.12
C GLY A 141 6.72 11.07 9.63
N GLU A 142 6.24 10.05 10.33
CA GLU A 142 6.20 9.96 11.79
C GLU A 142 7.32 9.04 12.29
N ASP A 143 8.02 9.43 13.35
CA ASP A 143 9.01 8.58 14.02
C ASP A 143 8.32 7.42 14.74
N VAL A 144 8.51 6.20 14.25
CA VAL A 144 7.98 4.96 14.80
C VAL A 144 9.08 3.99 15.20
N THR A 145 10.28 4.52 15.48
CA THR A 145 11.48 3.74 15.80
C THR A 145 11.24 2.71 16.88
N GLU A 146 10.67 3.12 18.04
CA GLU A 146 10.43 2.20 19.16
C GLU A 146 9.44 1.08 18.78
N ASN A 147 8.45 1.39 17.94
CA ASN A 147 7.47 0.42 17.48
C ASN A 147 8.10 -0.58 16.51
N LEU A 148 8.90 -0.12 15.54
CA LEU A 148 9.66 -0.96 14.62
C LEU A 148 10.69 -1.84 15.34
N MET A 149 11.26 -1.39 16.45
CA MET A 149 12.13 -2.22 17.31
C MET A 149 11.43 -3.47 17.85
N THR A 150 10.11 -3.49 17.92
CA THR A 150 9.33 -4.65 18.38
C THR A 150 9.14 -5.73 17.33
N ILE A 151 9.30 -5.41 16.04
CA ILE A 151 9.13 -6.35 14.93
C ILE A 151 10.32 -7.31 14.91
N LYS A 152 10.07 -8.58 15.16
CA LYS A 152 11.12 -9.61 15.35
C LYS A 152 11.93 -9.88 14.08
N SER A 153 11.28 -9.88 12.93
CA SER A 153 11.88 -10.13 11.62
C SER A 153 12.77 -9.00 11.12
N LEU A 154 12.59 -7.76 11.62
CA LEU A 154 13.45 -6.63 11.26
C LEU A 154 14.80 -6.76 11.99
N PRO A 155 15.95 -6.87 11.30
CA PRO A 155 17.27 -6.90 11.93
C PRO A 155 17.54 -5.61 12.72
N LYS A 156 17.97 -5.73 13.98
CA LYS A 156 18.38 -4.57 14.82
C LYS A 156 19.88 -4.31 14.74
N ARG A 157 20.65 -5.34 14.38
CA ARG A 157 22.08 -5.29 14.11
C ARG A 157 22.40 -6.14 12.90
N ILE A 158 23.20 -5.61 12.01
CA ILE A 158 23.61 -6.24 10.76
C ILE A 158 25.14 -6.31 10.79
N PRO A 159 25.74 -7.50 10.87
CA PRO A 159 27.20 -7.64 10.81
C PRO A 159 27.68 -7.30 9.38
N ASN A 160 28.84 -6.69 9.28
CA ASN A 160 29.48 -6.30 8.01
C ASN A 160 28.61 -5.39 7.12
N ALA A 161 27.75 -4.61 7.73
CA ALA A 161 26.89 -3.66 7.02
C ALA A 161 27.70 -2.48 6.46
N PRO A 162 27.17 -1.77 5.44
CA PRO A 162 27.75 -0.53 4.96
C PRO A 162 27.70 0.55 6.04
N GLU A 163 28.45 1.65 5.84
CA GLU A 163 28.49 2.78 6.78
C GLU A 163 27.08 3.35 7.05
N TYR A 164 26.28 3.47 6.00
CA TYR A 164 24.89 3.89 6.07
C TYR A 164 24.03 3.05 5.11
N LEU A 165 22.89 2.62 5.59
CA LEU A 165 21.89 1.92 4.82
C LEU A 165 20.50 2.41 5.21
N GLU A 166 19.74 2.91 4.24
CA GLU A 166 18.31 3.19 4.36
C GLU A 166 17.54 2.23 3.47
N VAL A 167 16.62 1.49 4.08
CA VAL A 167 15.77 0.54 3.36
C VAL A 167 14.31 0.94 3.49
N ARG A 168 13.53 0.63 2.46
CA ARG A 168 12.09 0.81 2.44
C ARG A 168 11.41 -0.55 2.52
N GLY A 169 10.40 -0.64 3.38
CA GLY A 169 9.62 -1.86 3.58
C GLY A 169 8.15 -1.56 3.78
N GLU A 170 7.36 -2.64 3.82
CA GLU A 170 5.95 -2.61 4.16
C GLU A 170 5.73 -3.42 5.43
N VAL A 171 5.24 -2.74 6.48
CA VAL A 171 4.82 -3.38 7.72
C VAL A 171 3.41 -3.91 7.53
N TYR A 172 3.20 -5.17 7.86
CA TYR A 172 1.92 -5.83 7.70
C TYR A 172 1.54 -6.65 8.93
N MET A 173 0.30 -7.07 9.00
CA MET A 173 -0.19 -8.06 9.95
C MET A 173 -0.62 -9.30 9.17
N SER A 174 -0.12 -10.47 9.57
CA SER A 174 -0.56 -11.72 8.95
C SER A 174 -2.01 -12.02 9.28
N PHE A 175 -2.70 -12.80 8.44
CA PHE A 175 -4.10 -13.20 8.70
C PHE A 175 -4.23 -13.92 10.04
N ASN A 176 -3.28 -14.81 10.36
CA ASN A 176 -3.27 -15.50 11.66
C ASN A 176 -3.15 -14.54 12.84
N SER A 177 -2.30 -13.51 12.73
CA SER A 177 -2.14 -12.48 13.78
C SER A 177 -3.36 -11.58 13.87
N PHE A 178 -3.98 -11.25 12.75
CA PHE A 178 -5.20 -10.46 12.68
C PHE A 178 -6.39 -11.17 13.35
N ASP A 179 -6.60 -12.45 13.03
CA ASP A 179 -7.65 -13.27 13.65
C ASP A 179 -7.47 -13.38 15.18
N ALA A 180 -6.22 -13.58 15.63
CA ALA A 180 -5.91 -13.64 17.06
C ALA A 180 -6.17 -12.29 17.76
N LEU A 181 -5.85 -11.18 17.09
CA LEU A 181 -6.11 -9.83 17.58
C LEU A 181 -7.62 -9.55 17.66
N THR A 182 -8.37 -9.87 16.60
CA THR A 182 -9.82 -9.66 16.52
C THR A 182 -10.55 -10.40 17.65
N ARG A 183 -10.24 -11.70 17.84
CA ARG A 183 -10.83 -12.49 18.95
C ARG A 183 -10.57 -11.86 20.32
N ARG A 184 -9.34 -11.39 20.56
CA ARG A 184 -9.00 -10.73 21.83
C ARG A 184 -9.74 -9.40 22.01
N GLN A 185 -9.94 -8.64 20.93
CA GLN A 185 -10.71 -7.40 20.98
C GLN A 185 -12.19 -7.69 21.27
N GLU A 186 -12.77 -8.71 20.64
CA GLU A 186 -14.14 -9.15 20.90
C GLU A 186 -14.33 -9.61 22.37
N GLU A 187 -13.39 -10.42 22.89
CA GLU A 187 -13.39 -10.88 24.29
C GLU A 187 -13.32 -9.71 25.29
N ASN A 188 -12.64 -8.63 24.92
CA ASN A 188 -12.50 -7.43 25.76
C ASN A 188 -13.56 -6.34 25.47
N GLU A 189 -14.53 -6.59 24.59
CA GLU A 189 -15.54 -5.62 24.12
C GLU A 189 -14.89 -4.35 23.51
N GLU A 190 -13.71 -4.50 22.90
CA GLU A 190 -12.99 -3.44 22.19
C GLU A 190 -13.48 -3.34 20.74
N LYS A 191 -13.33 -2.14 20.12
CA LYS A 191 -13.59 -1.96 18.68
C LYS A 191 -12.59 -2.77 17.88
N THR A 192 -13.06 -3.66 17.00
CA THR A 192 -12.23 -4.44 16.09
C THR A 192 -11.75 -3.62 14.89
N PHE A 193 -10.61 -4.01 14.33
CA PHE A 193 -10.13 -3.45 13.05
C PHE A 193 -10.90 -4.08 11.89
N LYS A 194 -11.09 -3.32 10.81
CA LYS A 194 -11.83 -3.77 9.63
C LYS A 194 -11.05 -4.81 8.80
N ASN A 195 -9.73 -4.66 8.72
CA ASN A 195 -8.84 -5.51 7.92
C ASN A 195 -7.41 -5.54 8.49
N PRO A 196 -6.56 -6.49 8.02
CA PRO A 196 -5.17 -6.61 8.47
C PRO A 196 -4.33 -5.34 8.27
N ARG A 197 -4.54 -4.59 7.19
CA ARG A 197 -3.83 -3.34 6.92
C ARG A 197 -4.12 -2.28 7.97
N ASN A 198 -5.40 -2.04 8.28
CA ASN A 198 -5.78 -1.08 9.32
C ASN A 198 -5.27 -1.52 10.69
N ALA A 199 -5.27 -2.84 10.95
CA ALA A 199 -4.69 -3.39 12.16
C ALA A 199 -3.17 -3.18 12.23
N ALA A 200 -2.45 -3.32 11.11
CA ALA A 200 -1.02 -3.04 11.04
C ALA A 200 -0.73 -1.55 11.27
N ALA A 201 -1.42 -0.66 10.56
CA ALA A 201 -1.27 0.80 10.68
C ALA A 201 -1.59 1.28 12.11
N GLY A 202 -2.75 0.93 12.64
CA GLY A 202 -3.17 1.29 13.99
C GLY A 202 -2.30 0.64 15.08
N SER A 203 -1.62 -0.46 14.80
CA SER A 203 -0.68 -1.12 15.73
C SER A 203 0.70 -0.48 15.69
N LEU A 204 1.20 -0.12 14.51
CA LEU A 204 2.49 0.55 14.37
C LEU A 204 2.46 1.97 14.94
N ARG A 205 1.30 2.63 14.92
CA ARG A 205 1.11 4.01 15.41
C ARG A 205 0.60 4.08 16.86
N GLN A 206 0.94 3.07 17.70
CA GLN A 206 0.68 3.08 19.13
C GLN A 206 1.72 3.91 19.88
N LYS A 207 1.29 4.80 20.81
CA LYS A 207 2.20 5.57 21.67
C LYS A 207 3.03 4.69 22.60
N ASN A 208 2.54 3.51 22.93
CA ASN A 208 3.22 2.54 23.78
C ASN A 208 3.66 1.33 22.96
N ALA A 209 4.93 1.23 22.69
CA ALA A 209 5.54 0.15 21.91
C ALA A 209 5.28 -1.27 22.50
N LYS A 210 4.95 -1.38 23.79
CA LYS A 210 4.56 -2.67 24.40
C LYS A 210 3.24 -3.19 23.83
N ILE A 211 2.33 -2.29 23.42
CA ILE A 211 1.09 -2.67 22.76
C ILE A 211 1.40 -3.19 21.36
N THR A 212 2.26 -2.50 20.62
CA THR A 212 2.74 -2.94 19.30
C THR A 212 3.39 -4.33 19.38
N ALA A 213 4.23 -4.56 20.38
CA ALA A 213 4.91 -5.86 20.61
C ALA A 213 3.92 -7.03 20.78
N GLN A 214 2.73 -6.79 21.34
CA GLN A 214 1.69 -7.80 21.54
C GLN A 214 0.86 -8.11 20.30
N ARG A 215 0.99 -7.29 19.24
CA ARG A 215 0.17 -7.38 18.03
C ARG A 215 0.84 -8.12 16.87
N SER A 216 2.05 -8.63 17.09
CA SER A 216 2.78 -9.52 16.15
C SER A 216 2.84 -8.99 14.72
N LEU A 217 3.33 -7.75 14.56
CA LEU A 217 3.60 -7.18 13.25
C LEU A 217 4.82 -7.85 12.60
N ASP A 218 4.82 -7.84 11.27
CA ASP A 218 5.90 -8.30 10.44
C ASP A 218 6.24 -7.27 9.36
N ILE A 219 7.33 -7.45 8.59
CA ILE A 219 7.77 -6.52 7.57
C ILE A 219 8.34 -7.27 6.37
N PHE A 220 8.05 -6.79 5.15
CA PHE A 220 8.84 -7.10 3.96
C PHE A 220 9.64 -5.87 3.54
N VAL A 221 10.93 -6.06 3.26
CA VAL A 221 11.80 -5.01 2.73
C VAL A 221 11.93 -5.20 1.22
N PHE A 222 11.64 -4.14 0.45
CA PHE A 222 11.52 -4.23 -1.00
C PHE A 222 12.38 -3.20 -1.75
N ASN A 223 13.13 -2.34 -1.06
CA ASN A 223 13.99 -1.37 -1.72
C ASN A 223 15.13 -0.89 -0.83
N ILE A 224 16.31 -0.68 -1.41
CA ILE A 224 17.37 0.14 -0.81
C ILE A 224 17.12 1.58 -1.27
N GLN A 225 16.86 2.45 -0.31
CA GLN A 225 16.60 3.87 -0.57
C GLN A 225 17.90 4.66 -0.69
N GLN A 226 18.85 4.38 0.24
CA GLN A 226 20.19 4.94 0.24
C GLN A 226 21.19 3.90 0.76
N ILE A 227 22.41 3.97 0.25
CA ILE A 227 23.54 3.17 0.72
C ILE A 227 24.84 3.98 0.57
N ARG A 228 25.72 3.93 1.60
CA ARG A 228 27.05 4.53 1.57
C ARG A 228 28.11 3.47 1.85
N GLY A 229 29.24 3.56 1.15
CA GLY A 229 30.33 2.60 1.27
C GLY A 229 30.35 1.51 0.22
N MET A 230 29.30 1.40 -0.59
CA MET A 230 29.27 0.49 -1.75
C MET A 230 28.31 1.01 -2.82
N THR A 231 28.38 0.41 -4.02
CA THR A 231 27.50 0.72 -5.14
C THR A 231 26.63 -0.48 -5.46
N ILE A 232 25.33 -0.23 -5.62
CA ILE A 232 24.33 -1.18 -6.13
C ILE A 232 23.90 -0.67 -7.51
N GLU A 233 23.92 -1.52 -8.52
CA GLU A 233 23.65 -1.15 -9.91
C GLU A 233 22.27 -1.55 -10.40
N SER A 234 21.64 -2.54 -9.73
CA SER A 234 20.33 -3.04 -10.11
C SER A 234 19.46 -3.35 -8.88
N HIS A 235 18.16 -3.44 -9.14
CA HIS A 235 17.18 -3.79 -8.10
C HIS A 235 17.37 -5.21 -7.58
N ILE A 236 17.63 -6.16 -8.49
CA ILE A 236 17.92 -7.55 -8.13
C ILE A 236 19.13 -7.61 -7.21
N GLN A 237 20.25 -6.96 -7.59
CA GLN A 237 21.43 -6.90 -6.73
C GLN A 237 21.11 -6.33 -5.34
N GLY A 238 20.24 -5.32 -5.30
CA GLY A 238 19.77 -4.75 -4.03
C GLY A 238 18.97 -5.73 -3.19
N LEU A 239 18.03 -6.46 -3.78
CA LEU A 239 17.22 -7.47 -3.07
C LEU A 239 18.06 -8.65 -2.57
N ASP A 240 18.98 -9.14 -3.40
CA ASP A 240 19.90 -10.22 -3.02
C ASP A 240 20.78 -9.78 -1.86
N TYR A 241 21.34 -8.57 -1.91
CA TYR A 241 22.13 -8.00 -0.85
C TYR A 241 21.32 -7.84 0.47
N LEU A 242 20.09 -7.35 0.39
CA LEU A 242 19.20 -7.27 1.54
C LEU A 242 18.92 -8.64 2.17
N THR A 243 18.75 -9.67 1.34
CA THR A 243 18.57 -11.06 1.79
C THR A 243 19.83 -11.57 2.50
N GLU A 244 21.01 -11.31 1.96
CA GLU A 244 22.29 -11.65 2.58
C GLU A 244 22.50 -10.96 3.93
N LEU A 245 22.01 -9.74 4.08
CA LEU A 245 22.03 -8.99 5.35
C LEU A 245 20.98 -9.48 6.36
N GLY A 246 20.11 -10.41 5.97
CA GLY A 246 19.09 -11.02 6.83
C GLY A 246 17.77 -10.25 6.89
N PHE A 247 17.51 -9.33 5.95
CA PHE A 247 16.19 -8.72 5.82
C PHE A 247 15.17 -9.69 5.22
N PRO A 248 13.91 -9.69 5.69
CA PRO A 248 12.85 -10.41 5.03
C PRO A 248 12.49 -9.70 3.72
N THR A 249 12.86 -10.30 2.61
CA THR A 249 12.51 -9.86 1.26
C THR A 249 11.41 -10.72 0.66
N ALA A 250 10.62 -10.17 -0.25
CA ALA A 250 9.64 -10.94 -1.00
C ALA A 250 10.29 -11.79 -2.09
N PHE A 251 9.56 -12.78 -2.57
CA PHE A 251 9.90 -13.39 -3.85
C PHE A 251 9.72 -12.38 -4.99
N TYR A 252 10.51 -12.53 -6.02
CA TYR A 252 10.41 -11.74 -7.24
C TYR A 252 10.69 -12.62 -8.46
N SER A 253 10.25 -12.15 -9.62
CA SER A 253 10.54 -12.76 -10.92
C SER A 253 11.05 -11.71 -11.89
N VAL A 254 11.80 -12.13 -12.91
CA VAL A 254 12.52 -11.23 -13.81
C VAL A 254 12.18 -11.55 -15.25
N TYR A 255 11.79 -10.52 -16.01
CA TYR A 255 11.38 -10.66 -17.40
C TYR A 255 11.87 -9.49 -18.25
N ASP A 256 12.06 -9.71 -19.55
CA ASP A 256 12.37 -8.69 -20.55
C ASP A 256 11.20 -8.48 -21.54
N ASN A 257 10.13 -9.22 -21.37
CA ASN A 257 8.92 -9.20 -22.20
C ASN A 257 7.70 -8.86 -21.34
N VAL A 258 6.89 -7.92 -21.79
CA VAL A 258 5.69 -7.46 -21.06
C VAL A 258 4.60 -8.53 -20.96
N ASP A 259 4.47 -9.43 -21.94
CA ASP A 259 3.47 -10.49 -21.86
C ASP A 259 3.83 -11.51 -20.79
N GLU A 260 5.11 -11.84 -20.59
CA GLU A 260 5.57 -12.66 -19.45
C GLU A 260 5.41 -11.94 -18.11
N VAL A 261 5.57 -10.61 -18.06
CA VAL A 261 5.26 -9.79 -16.89
C VAL A 261 3.77 -9.93 -16.52
N ILE A 262 2.88 -9.87 -17.51
CA ILE A 262 1.43 -10.03 -17.32
C ILE A 262 1.09 -11.43 -16.77
N GLU A 263 1.67 -12.49 -17.36
CA GLU A 263 1.49 -13.87 -16.87
C GLU A 263 1.94 -14.01 -15.40
N GLU A 264 3.05 -13.39 -15.03
CA GLU A 264 3.53 -13.40 -13.64
C GLU A 264 2.60 -12.62 -12.71
N ILE A 265 2.07 -11.48 -13.13
CA ILE A 265 1.08 -10.72 -12.38
C ILE A 265 -0.17 -11.57 -12.12
N GLU A 266 -0.67 -12.29 -13.13
CA GLU A 266 -1.80 -13.21 -12.96
C GLU A 266 -1.45 -14.37 -12.01
N ARG A 267 -0.24 -14.92 -12.10
CA ARG A 267 0.25 -15.96 -11.19
C ARG A 267 0.25 -15.47 -9.75
N ILE A 268 0.76 -14.26 -9.49
CA ILE A 268 0.74 -13.62 -8.16
C ILE A 268 -0.71 -13.42 -7.70
N GLY A 269 -1.59 -12.93 -8.58
CA GLY A 269 -3.02 -12.76 -8.31
C GLY A 269 -3.70 -14.06 -7.84
N ASN A 270 -3.36 -15.19 -8.46
CA ASN A 270 -3.86 -16.52 -8.08
C ASN A 270 -3.32 -17.02 -6.73
N MET A 271 -2.35 -16.34 -6.13
CA MET A 271 -1.87 -16.62 -4.78
C MET A 271 -2.64 -15.85 -3.69
N ARG A 272 -3.49 -14.89 -4.05
CA ARG A 272 -4.38 -14.18 -3.09
C ARG A 272 -5.20 -15.20 -2.31
N GLY A 273 -5.33 -15.00 -1.01
CA GLY A 273 -6.02 -15.91 -0.10
C GLY A 273 -5.30 -17.24 0.21
N LYS A 274 -4.13 -17.50 -0.41
CA LYS A 274 -3.27 -18.66 -0.10
C LYS A 274 -2.03 -18.25 0.71
N LEU A 275 -1.67 -16.97 0.65
CA LEU A 275 -0.61 -16.37 1.45
C LEU A 275 -1.14 -16.02 2.84
N ASP A 276 -0.29 -16.03 3.87
CA ASP A 276 -0.68 -15.57 5.22
C ASP A 276 -0.59 -14.05 5.38
N TYR A 277 -0.67 -13.31 4.28
CA TYR A 277 -0.69 -11.85 4.24
C TYR A 277 -1.44 -11.34 3.02
N ALA A 278 -1.96 -10.12 3.14
CA ALA A 278 -2.72 -9.47 2.07
C ALA A 278 -1.79 -8.89 1.00
N ILE A 279 -2.20 -9.04 -0.25
CA ILE A 279 -1.65 -8.33 -1.40
C ILE A 279 -2.80 -7.70 -2.20
N ASP A 280 -2.62 -6.44 -2.63
CA ASP A 280 -3.61 -5.69 -3.40
C ASP A 280 -3.25 -5.57 -4.88
N GLY A 281 -2.08 -6.08 -5.27
CA GLY A 281 -1.56 -5.97 -6.62
C GLY A 281 -0.22 -6.68 -6.81
N ALA A 282 0.45 -6.28 -7.88
CA ALA A 282 1.86 -6.57 -8.15
C ALA A 282 2.58 -5.29 -8.55
N VAL A 283 3.87 -5.21 -8.28
CA VAL A 283 4.70 -4.06 -8.67
C VAL A 283 5.69 -4.49 -9.73
N VAL A 284 5.68 -3.77 -10.85
CA VAL A 284 6.63 -3.94 -11.96
C VAL A 284 7.67 -2.82 -11.87
N LYS A 285 8.94 -3.18 -11.81
CA LYS A 285 10.04 -2.22 -11.67
C LYS A 285 11.10 -2.46 -12.74
N VAL A 286 11.63 -1.40 -13.33
CA VAL A 286 12.83 -1.48 -14.17
C VAL A 286 14.02 -1.89 -13.29
N ASP A 287 14.76 -2.93 -13.67
CA ASP A 287 15.86 -3.48 -12.86
C ASP A 287 17.03 -2.52 -12.72
N SER A 288 17.56 -2.02 -13.84
CA SER A 288 18.77 -1.19 -13.89
C SER A 288 18.58 0.20 -13.27
N PHE A 289 19.38 0.56 -12.27
CA PHE A 289 19.37 1.89 -11.67
C PHE A 289 19.85 2.99 -12.62
N ALA A 290 20.74 2.67 -13.56
CA ALA A 290 21.12 3.60 -14.62
C ALA A 290 19.91 3.93 -15.51
N SER A 291 19.12 2.93 -15.88
CA SER A 291 17.89 3.12 -16.66
C SER A 291 16.83 3.90 -15.89
N ARG A 292 16.68 3.65 -14.58
CA ARG A 292 15.76 4.43 -13.73
C ARG A 292 16.10 5.92 -13.70
N ARG A 293 17.40 6.27 -13.64
CA ARG A 293 17.84 7.68 -13.71
C ARG A 293 17.52 8.34 -15.05
N LEU A 294 17.58 7.61 -16.17
CA LEU A 294 17.19 8.14 -17.48
C LEU A 294 15.68 8.37 -17.59
N LEU A 295 14.86 7.46 -17.04
CA LEU A 295 13.42 7.56 -17.05
C LEU A 295 12.93 8.67 -16.11
N GLY A 296 13.56 8.82 -14.95
CA GLY A 296 13.24 9.83 -13.95
C GLY A 296 11.90 9.59 -13.26
N SER A 297 11.38 10.65 -12.63
CA SER A 297 10.11 10.66 -11.88
C SER A 297 9.24 11.83 -12.29
N THR A 298 7.96 11.72 -12.00
CA THR A 298 7.02 12.86 -11.98
C THR A 298 7.08 13.52 -10.59
N ALA A 299 6.21 14.47 -10.31
CA ALA A 299 6.09 15.06 -8.98
C ALA A 299 5.56 14.06 -7.92
N LYS A 300 4.90 12.98 -8.32
CA LYS A 300 4.19 12.04 -7.43
C LYS A 300 4.75 10.62 -7.48
N TYR A 301 5.16 10.14 -8.65
CA TYR A 301 5.57 8.75 -8.86
C TYR A 301 6.71 8.61 -9.86
N PRO A 302 7.53 7.55 -9.74
CA PRO A 302 8.60 7.24 -10.66
C PRO A 302 8.03 6.74 -12.00
N LYS A 303 8.73 7.05 -13.11
CA LYS A 303 8.37 6.55 -14.45
C LYS A 303 8.89 5.15 -14.74
N TRP A 304 9.69 4.60 -13.84
CA TRP A 304 10.34 3.30 -13.95
C TRP A 304 9.66 2.19 -13.14
N ALA A 305 8.53 2.49 -12.50
CA ALA A 305 7.75 1.51 -11.77
C ALA A 305 6.25 1.74 -11.99
N GLU A 306 5.51 0.64 -11.99
CA GLU A 306 4.06 0.60 -12.15
C GLU A 306 3.48 -0.37 -11.15
N ALA A 307 2.36 -0.04 -10.52
CA ALA A 307 1.62 -0.91 -9.64
C ALA A 307 0.36 -1.41 -10.36
N TYR A 308 0.32 -2.70 -10.65
CA TYR A 308 -0.91 -3.31 -11.16
C TYR A 308 -1.82 -3.66 -9.99
N LYS A 309 -3.02 -3.12 -10.00
CA LYS A 309 -4.05 -3.36 -8.97
C LYS A 309 -4.99 -4.46 -9.40
N TYR A 310 -5.18 -5.46 -8.53
CA TYR A 310 -6.20 -6.48 -8.76
C TYR A 310 -7.59 -5.91 -8.50
N PRO A 311 -8.61 -6.40 -9.22
CA PRO A 311 -9.98 -6.11 -8.85
C PRO A 311 -10.29 -6.62 -7.44
N PRO A 312 -11.28 -6.07 -6.75
CA PRO A 312 -11.77 -6.60 -5.49
C PRO A 312 -12.04 -8.10 -5.59
N GLU A 313 -11.79 -8.83 -4.50
CA GLU A 313 -12.12 -10.25 -4.48
C GLU A 313 -13.64 -10.42 -4.36
N GLU A 314 -14.26 -11.09 -5.33
CA GLU A 314 -15.67 -11.39 -5.34
C GLU A 314 -15.87 -12.90 -5.13
N LYS A 315 -16.76 -13.28 -4.23
CA LYS A 315 -17.15 -14.68 -4.03
C LYS A 315 -18.66 -14.80 -3.89
N PRO A 316 -19.28 -15.67 -4.67
CA PRO A 316 -20.70 -15.95 -4.52
C PRO A 316 -20.93 -16.65 -3.16
N THR A 317 -21.96 -16.22 -2.43
CA THR A 317 -22.44 -16.87 -1.24
C THR A 317 -23.97 -16.90 -1.23
N LYS A 318 -24.56 -17.72 -0.36
CA LYS A 318 -26.00 -17.82 -0.25
C LYS A 318 -26.52 -16.90 0.85
N LEU A 319 -27.47 -16.02 0.48
CA LEU A 319 -28.22 -15.23 1.44
C LEU A 319 -29.16 -16.17 2.22
N LEU A 320 -29.01 -16.22 3.55
CA LEU A 320 -29.79 -17.06 4.44
C LEU A 320 -31.07 -16.35 4.90
N ASN A 321 -30.93 -15.10 5.34
CA ASN A 321 -32.04 -14.23 5.74
C ASN A 321 -31.61 -12.76 5.71
N ILE A 322 -32.60 -11.86 5.83
CA ILE A 322 -32.37 -10.44 6.03
C ILE A 322 -33.00 -10.05 7.38
N GLU A 323 -32.20 -9.50 8.28
CA GLU A 323 -32.65 -8.94 9.56
C GLU A 323 -32.75 -7.41 9.46
N ILE A 324 -33.72 -6.83 10.12
CA ILE A 324 -33.92 -5.38 10.17
C ILE A 324 -33.57 -4.90 11.57
N ASN A 325 -32.46 -4.19 11.69
CA ASN A 325 -32.04 -3.57 12.94
C ASN A 325 -32.60 -2.15 13.03
N VAL A 326 -33.07 -1.77 14.23
CA VAL A 326 -33.58 -0.43 14.51
C VAL A 326 -32.53 0.36 15.26
N GLY A 327 -31.97 1.39 14.63
CA GLY A 327 -31.04 2.31 15.30
C GLY A 327 -31.68 3.18 16.37
N ARG A 328 -30.88 3.83 17.23
CA ARG A 328 -31.33 4.71 18.29
C ARG A 328 -32.24 5.87 17.81
N THR A 329 -32.06 6.29 16.56
CA THR A 329 -32.86 7.35 15.92
C THR A 329 -34.10 6.82 15.22
N GLY A 330 -34.38 5.51 15.28
CA GLY A 330 -35.51 4.87 14.60
C GLY A 330 -35.22 4.53 13.12
N VAL A 331 -33.99 4.71 12.64
CA VAL A 331 -33.59 4.32 11.29
C VAL A 331 -33.55 2.79 11.23
N LEU A 332 -34.16 2.24 10.17
CA LEU A 332 -34.16 0.80 9.87
C LEU A 332 -32.96 0.50 9.01
N THR A 333 -32.09 -0.40 9.48
CA THR A 333 -30.92 -0.87 8.72
C THR A 333 -31.11 -2.36 8.42
N PRO A 334 -31.29 -2.74 7.16
CA PRO A 334 -31.30 -4.15 6.77
C PRO A 334 -29.91 -4.74 6.90
N VAL A 335 -29.81 -5.98 7.38
CA VAL A 335 -28.56 -6.75 7.48
C VAL A 335 -28.81 -8.12 6.85
N GLY A 336 -28.06 -8.40 5.78
CA GLY A 336 -28.07 -9.72 5.13
C GLY A 336 -27.19 -10.68 5.90
N ASN A 337 -27.73 -11.84 6.28
CA ASN A 337 -26.97 -12.97 6.85
C ASN A 337 -26.70 -13.98 5.76
N PHE A 338 -25.43 -14.39 5.57
CA PHE A 338 -24.97 -15.25 4.50
C PHE A 338 -24.42 -16.58 5.02
N GLU A 339 -24.34 -17.59 4.14
CA GLU A 339 -23.44 -18.72 4.40
C GLU A 339 -22.00 -18.18 4.57
N PRO A 340 -21.23 -18.69 5.57
CA PRO A 340 -19.87 -18.21 5.82
C PRO A 340 -19.02 -18.26 4.54
N VAL A 341 -18.45 -17.15 4.13
CA VAL A 341 -17.54 -17.06 3.00
C VAL A 341 -16.25 -16.38 3.39
N LEU A 342 -15.12 -17.00 3.07
CA LEU A 342 -13.80 -16.40 3.26
C LEU A 342 -13.53 -15.43 2.11
N LEU A 343 -13.47 -14.13 2.42
CA LEU A 343 -13.22 -13.05 1.46
C LEU A 343 -12.03 -12.22 1.94
N ALA A 344 -11.01 -12.08 1.12
CA ALA A 344 -9.79 -11.33 1.44
C ALA A 344 -9.17 -11.68 2.82
N GLY A 345 -9.23 -12.97 3.20
CA GLY A 345 -8.70 -13.48 4.48
C GLY A 345 -9.62 -13.28 5.68
N THR A 346 -10.79 -12.67 5.52
CA THR A 346 -11.80 -12.48 6.57
C THR A 346 -13.04 -13.34 6.29
N CYS A 347 -13.61 -13.96 7.33
CA CYS A 347 -14.85 -14.71 7.19
C CYS A 347 -16.04 -13.75 7.28
N LEU A 348 -16.70 -13.54 6.14
CA LEU A 348 -17.92 -12.73 6.05
C LEU A 348 -19.12 -13.60 6.42
N LEU A 349 -19.91 -13.16 7.39
CA LEU A 349 -21.14 -13.82 7.84
C LEU A 349 -22.39 -12.98 7.59
N TYR A 350 -22.23 -11.64 7.62
CA TYR A 350 -23.32 -10.67 7.44
C TYR A 350 -22.77 -9.36 6.88
N THR A 351 -23.63 -8.59 6.21
CA THR A 351 -23.33 -7.20 5.79
C THR A 351 -24.62 -6.36 5.79
N SER A 352 -24.48 -5.08 6.11
CA SER A 352 -25.54 -4.08 5.99
C SER A 352 -25.64 -3.49 4.57
N ASP A 353 -24.63 -3.65 3.74
CA ASP A 353 -24.55 -3.05 2.40
C ASP A 353 -25.22 -3.92 1.30
N ALA A 354 -25.71 -5.12 1.65
CA ALA A 354 -26.36 -6.02 0.70
C ALA A 354 -27.67 -5.49 0.11
N ALA A 355 -28.15 -4.33 0.52
CA ALA A 355 -29.42 -3.74 0.06
C ALA A 355 -29.26 -2.82 -1.14
N ASP A 356 -28.05 -2.37 -1.48
CA ASP A 356 -27.79 -1.40 -2.54
C ASP A 356 -27.46 -2.07 -3.90
N GLU A 357 -27.27 -3.41 -3.93
CA GLU A 357 -26.92 -4.17 -5.14
C GLU A 357 -28.03 -5.14 -5.64
N LEU A 358 -29.28 -4.95 -5.20
CA LEU A 358 -30.42 -5.76 -5.70
C LEU A 358 -31.31 -4.96 -6.68
#